data_5d0d3b0f360e723acc0f36fafa97f119
#
_entry.id   5d0d3b0f360e723acc0f36fafa97f119
#
_cell.length_a   1.000
_cell.length_b   1.000
_cell.length_c   1.000
_cell.angle_alpha   90.00
_cell.angle_beta   90.00
_cell.angle_gamma   90.00
#
_symmetry.space_group_name_H-M   'P 1'
#
loop_
_entity.id
_entity.type
_entity.pdbx_description
1 polymer ?
#
loop_
_entity_poly.entity_id
_entity_poly.type
_entity_poly.pdbx_seq_one_letter_code
_entity_poly.pdbx_strand_id
1 'polypeptide(L)'
;EVDGGWAVLEPTLDRGRVAIAAEMMGYAMECFERTVEYRKEREQFGALIGSFQALQHRAAHMQAEIELSRSVILQALSTVDESPEQLPLMASLAKAQLSELVTLVTNEAVQMHGGIGVTDEMEIGFFLKRARVAIQVFGDTSFHKDRYATLCGY
;
A
#
# COMPACT_ATOMS: atom_id res chain seq x y z
N GLU A 1 -35.68 9.99 -5.10
CA GLU A 1 -36.26 9.66 -3.81
C GLU A 1 -35.27 10.09 -2.72
N VAL A 2 -35.72 10.87 -1.75
CA VAL A 2 -34.87 11.31 -0.63
C VAL A 2 -34.46 10.05 0.14
N ASP A 3 -33.20 9.94 0.56
CA ASP A 3 -32.59 8.79 1.28
C ASP A 3 -32.36 7.51 0.44
N GLY A 4 -32.70 7.49 -0.86
CA GLY A 4 -32.43 6.35 -1.77
C GLY A 4 -31.04 6.33 -2.44
N GLY A 5 -30.19 7.33 -2.18
CA GLY A 5 -28.91 7.52 -2.89
C GLY A 5 -27.80 6.54 -2.52
N TRP A 6 -27.90 5.85 -1.36
CA TRP A 6 -26.83 4.96 -0.89
C TRP A 6 -26.55 3.81 -1.84
N ALA A 7 -27.57 3.22 -2.44
CA ALA A 7 -27.43 2.12 -3.40
C ALA A 7 -26.62 2.49 -4.66
N VAL A 8 -26.52 3.78 -4.99
CA VAL A 8 -25.69 4.29 -6.09
C VAL A 8 -24.32 4.72 -5.58
N LEU A 9 -24.26 5.34 -4.41
CA LEU A 9 -23.04 5.87 -3.83
C LEU A 9 -22.07 4.75 -3.41
N GLU A 10 -22.55 3.72 -2.73
CA GLU A 10 -21.69 2.66 -2.19
C GLU A 10 -20.87 1.93 -3.26
N PRO A 11 -21.44 1.48 -4.40
CA PRO A 11 -20.65 0.88 -5.49
C PRO A 11 -19.66 1.85 -6.11
N THR A 12 -19.95 3.15 -6.12
CA THR A 12 -19.02 4.19 -6.58
C THR A 12 -17.84 4.33 -5.63
N LEU A 13 -18.09 4.32 -4.32
CA LEU A 13 -17.04 4.34 -3.30
C LEU A 13 -16.17 3.08 -3.35
N ASP A 14 -16.76 1.92 -3.62
CA ASP A 14 -15.99 0.67 -3.73
C ASP A 14 -15.04 0.69 -4.94
N ARG A 15 -15.46 1.23 -6.08
CA ARG A 15 -14.56 1.49 -7.21
C ARG A 15 -13.45 2.47 -6.84
N GLY A 16 -13.78 3.53 -6.10
CA GLY A 16 -12.80 4.49 -5.59
C GLY A 16 -11.79 3.83 -4.63
N ARG A 17 -12.22 2.90 -3.77
CA ARG A 17 -11.36 2.12 -2.87
C ARG A 17 -10.38 1.25 -3.64
N VAL A 18 -10.83 0.56 -4.68
CA VAL A 18 -9.96 -0.24 -5.55
C VAL A 18 -8.97 0.65 -6.30
N ALA A 19 -9.43 1.79 -6.83
CA ALA A 19 -8.56 2.72 -7.55
C ALA A 19 -7.44 3.30 -6.67
N ILE A 20 -7.75 3.74 -5.44
CA ILE A 20 -6.73 4.24 -4.51
C ILE A 20 -5.80 3.11 -4.04
N ALA A 21 -6.29 1.87 -3.90
CA ALA A 21 -5.46 0.73 -3.60
C ALA A 21 -4.48 0.42 -4.74
N ALA A 22 -4.90 0.53 -6.00
CA ALA A 22 -4.02 0.39 -7.16
C ALA A 22 -2.94 1.48 -7.21
N GLU A 23 -3.29 2.73 -6.90
CA GLU A 23 -2.32 3.82 -6.73
C GLU A 23 -1.30 3.48 -5.63
N MET A 24 -1.77 3.00 -4.47
CA MET A 24 -0.91 2.58 -3.37
C MET A 24 0.10 1.50 -3.79
N MET A 25 -0.34 0.53 -4.58
CA MET A 25 0.55 -0.51 -5.12
C MET A 25 1.65 0.10 -5.98
N GLY A 26 1.30 1.01 -6.88
CA GLY A 26 2.26 1.65 -7.79
C GLY A 26 3.38 2.39 -7.04
N TYR A 27 3.02 3.24 -6.08
CA TYR A 27 4.07 3.96 -5.36
C TYR A 27 4.79 3.13 -4.29
N ALA A 28 4.19 2.05 -3.78
CA ALA A 28 4.91 1.11 -2.93
C ALA A 28 6.03 0.42 -3.70
N MET A 29 5.75 -0.03 -4.92
CA MET A 29 6.76 -0.63 -5.82
C MET A 29 7.88 0.36 -6.14
N GLU A 30 7.55 1.57 -6.58
CA GLU A 30 8.52 2.62 -6.89
C GLU A 30 9.38 2.98 -5.68
N CYS A 31 8.77 3.14 -4.51
CA CYS A 31 9.47 3.43 -3.26
C CYS A 31 10.45 2.30 -2.89
N PHE A 32 10.05 1.06 -3.07
CA PHE A 32 10.89 -0.11 -2.83
C PHE A 32 12.07 -0.16 -3.81
N GLU A 33 11.83 0.00 -5.11
CA GLU A 33 12.88 -0.02 -6.15
C GLU A 33 13.94 1.04 -5.89
N ARG A 34 13.55 2.28 -5.62
CA ARG A 34 14.48 3.37 -5.24
C ARG A 34 15.28 3.04 -3.99
N THR A 35 14.64 2.40 -3.00
CA THR A 35 15.33 1.99 -1.77
C THR A 35 16.37 0.90 -2.03
N VAL A 36 16.05 -0.06 -2.91
CA VAL A 36 17.00 -1.11 -3.32
C VAL A 36 18.20 -0.52 -4.06
N GLU A 37 17.96 0.41 -5.00
CA GLU A 37 19.06 1.08 -5.73
C GLU A 37 19.94 1.92 -4.79
N TYR A 38 19.35 2.72 -3.91
CA TYR A 38 20.10 3.46 -2.91
C TYR A 38 21.04 2.58 -2.08
N ARG A 39 20.60 1.39 -1.69
CA ARG A 39 21.39 0.44 -0.89
C ARG A 39 22.56 -0.16 -1.66
N LYS A 40 22.51 -0.20 -3.00
CA LYS A 40 23.61 -0.67 -3.86
C LYS A 40 24.71 0.36 -4.04
N GLU A 41 24.43 1.63 -3.76
CA GLU A 41 25.35 2.75 -3.98
C GLU A 41 25.88 3.35 -2.67
N ARG A 42 25.06 3.32 -1.59
CA ARG A 42 25.40 3.96 -0.33
C ARG A 42 26.40 3.14 0.47
N GLU A 43 27.52 3.77 0.83
CA GLU A 43 28.53 3.19 1.73
C GLU A 43 28.41 3.75 3.14
N GLN A 44 28.46 2.88 4.15
CA GLN A 44 28.60 3.19 5.56
C GLN A 44 29.36 2.07 6.27
N PHE A 45 30.11 2.41 7.32
CA PHE A 45 30.93 1.44 8.08
C PHE A 45 31.92 0.66 7.22
N GLY A 46 32.43 1.29 6.14
CA GLY A 46 33.40 0.69 5.22
C GLY A 46 32.86 -0.34 4.25
N ALA A 47 31.51 -0.40 4.07
CA ALA A 47 30.86 -1.31 3.13
C ALA A 47 29.60 -0.70 2.54
N LEU A 48 29.14 -1.25 1.39
CA LEU A 48 27.83 -0.93 0.84
C LEU A 48 26.74 -1.36 1.84
N ILE A 49 25.78 -0.48 2.14
CA ILE A 49 24.74 -0.80 3.12
C ILE A 49 23.86 -1.98 2.71
N GLY A 50 23.73 -2.25 1.40
CA GLY A 50 23.05 -3.42 0.86
C GLY A 50 23.71 -4.76 1.19
N SER A 51 24.97 -4.76 1.63
CA SER A 51 25.66 -5.98 2.09
C SER A 51 25.32 -6.41 3.51
N PHE A 52 24.71 -5.53 4.31
CA PHE A 52 24.33 -5.86 5.68
C PHE A 52 23.09 -6.76 5.71
N GLN A 53 23.25 -7.94 6.30
CA GLN A 53 22.21 -8.97 6.36
C GLN A 53 20.88 -8.46 6.95
N ALA A 54 20.94 -7.62 8.00
CA ALA A 54 19.76 -7.04 8.62
C ALA A 54 18.91 -6.22 7.61
N LEU A 55 19.55 -5.47 6.71
CA LEU A 55 18.85 -4.71 5.66
C LEU A 55 18.39 -5.61 4.52
N GLN A 56 19.12 -6.68 4.22
CA GLN A 56 18.70 -7.68 3.22
C GLN A 56 17.42 -8.38 3.64
N HIS A 57 17.31 -8.82 4.90
CA HIS A 57 16.09 -9.46 5.41
C HIS A 57 14.88 -8.52 5.39
N ARG A 58 15.06 -7.25 5.75
CA ARG A 58 13.98 -6.25 5.69
C ARG A 58 13.52 -6.01 4.24
N ALA A 59 14.46 -5.94 3.28
CA ALA A 59 14.11 -5.79 1.85
C ALA A 59 13.40 -7.05 1.31
N ALA A 60 13.85 -8.24 1.70
CA ALA A 60 13.19 -9.48 1.31
C ALA A 60 11.75 -9.57 1.86
N HIS A 61 11.53 -9.11 3.10
CA HIS A 61 10.18 -9.01 3.68
C HIS A 61 9.30 -8.04 2.89
N MET A 62 9.80 -6.81 2.59
CA MET A 62 9.03 -5.87 1.75
C MET A 62 8.67 -6.46 0.39
N GLN A 63 9.62 -7.14 -0.29
CA GLN A 63 9.34 -7.77 -1.57
C GLN A 63 8.27 -8.85 -1.48
N ALA A 64 8.30 -9.68 -0.43
CA ALA A 64 7.29 -10.71 -0.22
C ALA A 64 5.89 -10.10 -0.05
N GLU A 65 5.77 -9.06 0.78
CA GLU A 65 4.50 -8.35 1.00
C GLU A 65 4.00 -7.63 -0.26
N ILE A 66 4.90 -7.10 -1.10
CA ILE A 66 4.56 -6.52 -2.40
C ILE A 66 3.95 -7.60 -3.32
N GLU A 67 4.54 -8.78 -3.42
CA GLU A 67 4.02 -9.84 -4.30
C GLU A 67 2.67 -10.40 -3.81
N LEU A 68 2.49 -10.56 -2.49
CA LEU A 68 1.19 -10.94 -1.93
C LEU A 68 0.12 -9.88 -2.23
N SER A 69 0.45 -8.61 -2.01
CA SER A 69 -0.48 -7.50 -2.26
C SER A 69 -0.79 -7.31 -3.74
N ARG A 70 0.16 -7.63 -4.63
CA ARG A 70 -0.06 -7.63 -6.09
C ARG A 70 -1.18 -8.60 -6.49
N SER A 71 -1.20 -9.78 -5.90
CA SER A 71 -2.27 -10.76 -6.16
C SER A 71 -3.64 -10.24 -5.72
N VAL A 72 -3.69 -9.60 -4.54
CA VAL A 72 -4.94 -9.02 -4.01
C VAL A 72 -5.45 -7.89 -4.89
N ILE A 73 -4.60 -6.96 -5.31
CA ILE A 73 -5.04 -5.83 -6.13
C ILE A 73 -5.46 -6.25 -7.54
N LEU A 74 -4.78 -7.22 -8.15
CA LEU A 74 -5.17 -7.76 -9.46
C LEU A 74 -6.56 -8.42 -9.38
N GLN A 75 -6.84 -9.20 -8.33
CA GLN A 75 -8.15 -9.79 -8.10
C GLN A 75 -9.21 -8.70 -7.89
N ALA A 76 -8.93 -7.66 -7.10
CA ALA A 76 -9.87 -6.57 -6.88
C ALA A 76 -10.18 -5.78 -8.15
N LEU A 77 -9.17 -5.55 -9.01
CA LEU A 77 -9.37 -4.87 -10.30
C LEU A 77 -10.23 -5.70 -11.25
N SER A 78 -9.98 -7.00 -11.38
CA SER A 78 -10.79 -7.91 -12.20
C SER A 78 -12.26 -7.94 -11.72
N THR A 79 -12.47 -7.92 -10.40
CA THR A 79 -13.81 -7.95 -9.78
C THR A 79 -14.68 -6.73 -10.17
N VAL A 80 -14.06 -5.58 -10.48
CA VAL A 80 -14.80 -4.35 -10.85
C VAL A 80 -15.73 -4.59 -12.03
N ASP A 81 -15.28 -5.35 -13.03
CA ASP A 81 -16.01 -5.58 -14.28
C ASP A 81 -16.61 -6.99 -14.38
N GLU A 82 -15.93 -8.00 -13.82
CA GLU A 82 -16.26 -9.40 -14.01
C GLU A 82 -17.21 -9.96 -12.93
N SER A 83 -17.18 -9.43 -11.72
CA SER A 83 -17.96 -9.93 -10.57
C SER A 83 -18.39 -8.80 -9.63
N PRO A 84 -19.24 -7.86 -10.08
CA PRO A 84 -19.60 -6.67 -9.29
C PRO A 84 -20.24 -6.97 -7.93
N GLU A 85 -20.84 -8.15 -7.76
CA GLU A 85 -21.43 -8.61 -6.51
C GLU A 85 -20.36 -8.88 -5.42
N GLN A 86 -19.12 -9.19 -5.81
CA GLN A 86 -17.98 -9.41 -4.93
C GLN A 86 -17.19 -8.12 -4.66
N LEU A 87 -17.48 -7.04 -5.39
CA LEU A 87 -16.74 -5.79 -5.31
C LEU A 87 -16.67 -5.23 -3.88
N PRO A 88 -17.74 -5.20 -3.06
CA PRO A 88 -17.67 -4.69 -1.69
C PRO A 88 -16.64 -5.42 -0.82
N LEU A 89 -16.57 -6.74 -0.95
CA LEU A 89 -15.63 -7.60 -0.23
C LEU A 89 -14.18 -7.35 -0.68
N MET A 90 -13.96 -7.41 -2.01
CA MET A 90 -12.63 -7.24 -2.59
C MET A 90 -12.09 -5.81 -2.43
N ALA A 91 -12.95 -4.79 -2.48
CA ALA A 91 -12.56 -3.41 -2.22
C ALA A 91 -12.06 -3.22 -0.77
N SER A 92 -12.73 -3.85 0.21
CA SER A 92 -12.30 -3.80 1.60
C SER A 92 -11.00 -4.58 1.84
N LEU A 93 -10.87 -5.76 1.26
CA LEU A 93 -9.65 -6.57 1.33
C LEU A 93 -8.46 -5.80 0.74
N ALA A 94 -8.60 -5.30 -0.50
CA ALA A 94 -7.54 -4.57 -1.18
C ALA A 94 -7.14 -3.31 -0.40
N LYS A 95 -8.11 -2.51 0.05
CA LYS A 95 -7.81 -1.28 0.77
C LYS A 95 -7.11 -1.53 2.11
N ALA A 96 -7.51 -2.57 2.87
CA ALA A 96 -6.85 -2.97 4.11
C ALA A 96 -5.40 -3.42 3.84
N GLN A 97 -5.23 -4.38 2.92
CA GLN A 97 -3.92 -4.96 2.57
C GLN A 97 -2.94 -3.90 2.05
N LEU A 98 -3.38 -3.06 1.12
CA LEU A 98 -2.51 -2.04 0.54
C LEU A 98 -2.19 -0.92 1.54
N SER A 99 -3.06 -0.61 2.49
CA SER A 99 -2.77 0.33 3.58
C SER A 99 -1.66 -0.19 4.52
N GLU A 100 -1.65 -1.49 4.81
CA GLU A 100 -0.58 -2.12 5.58
C GLU A 100 0.74 -2.18 4.79
N LEU A 101 0.68 -2.57 3.52
CA LEU A 101 1.84 -2.60 2.63
C LEU A 101 2.53 -1.24 2.54
N VAL A 102 1.79 -0.16 2.23
CA VAL A 102 2.42 1.16 2.06
C VAL A 102 2.97 1.69 3.38
N THR A 103 2.33 1.35 4.50
CA THR A 103 2.87 1.67 5.83
C THR A 103 4.22 0.99 6.05
N LEU A 104 4.32 -0.31 5.76
CA LEU A 104 5.55 -1.07 5.86
C LEU A 104 6.63 -0.46 4.94
N VAL A 105 6.35 -0.41 3.64
CA VAL A 105 7.36 -0.05 2.62
C VAL A 105 7.87 1.37 2.82
N THR A 106 7.00 2.35 3.06
CA THR A 106 7.43 3.74 3.18
C THR A 106 8.19 4.01 4.48
N ASN A 107 7.82 3.37 5.60
CA ASN A 107 8.57 3.48 6.85
C ASN A 107 9.95 2.82 6.73
N GLU A 108 10.03 1.62 6.15
CA GLU A 108 11.28 0.91 5.91
C GLU A 108 12.20 1.68 4.95
N ALA A 109 11.64 2.27 3.90
CA ALA A 109 12.38 3.10 2.96
C ALA A 109 13.03 4.30 3.64
N VAL A 110 12.27 5.09 4.40
CA VAL A 110 12.80 6.23 5.16
C VAL A 110 13.89 5.75 6.14
N GLN A 111 13.65 4.65 6.86
CA GLN A 111 14.63 4.09 7.78
C GLN A 111 15.94 3.68 7.08
N MET A 112 15.85 3.04 5.91
CA MET A 112 17.02 2.59 5.16
C MET A 112 17.82 3.73 4.51
N HIS A 113 17.18 4.86 4.21
CA HIS A 113 17.85 6.07 3.75
C HIS A 113 18.54 6.82 4.91
N GLY A 114 18.10 6.58 6.15
CA GLY A 114 18.63 7.27 7.33
C GLY A 114 18.28 8.77 7.34
N GLY A 115 19.17 9.62 7.85
CA GLY A 115 18.92 11.05 8.01
C GLY A 115 18.49 11.76 6.72
N ILE A 116 19.04 11.39 5.57
CA ILE A 116 18.66 12.02 4.29
C ILE A 116 17.22 11.69 3.88
N GLY A 117 16.67 10.56 4.29
CA GLY A 117 15.31 10.12 3.98
C GLY A 117 14.20 11.00 4.59
N VAL A 118 14.53 11.85 5.57
CA VAL A 118 13.59 12.80 6.17
C VAL A 118 13.80 14.23 5.70
N THR A 119 14.77 14.47 4.82
CA THR A 119 15.05 15.78 4.22
C THR A 119 14.33 15.92 2.87
N ASP A 120 14.22 17.17 2.38
CA ASP A 120 13.67 17.43 1.05
C ASP A 120 14.69 17.19 -0.10
N GLU A 121 15.91 16.77 0.23
CA GLU A 121 16.93 16.37 -0.77
C GLU A 121 16.61 15.03 -1.42
N MET A 122 15.82 14.16 -0.74
CA MET A 122 15.39 12.86 -1.23
C MET A 122 13.87 12.77 -1.31
N GLU A 123 13.38 12.26 -2.43
CA GLU A 123 11.94 12.13 -2.70
C GLU A 123 11.25 11.06 -1.83
N ILE A 124 12.02 10.22 -1.13
CA ILE A 124 11.50 9.13 -0.29
C ILE A 124 10.48 9.61 0.74
N GLY A 125 10.70 10.80 1.32
CA GLY A 125 9.76 11.42 2.26
C GLY A 125 8.38 11.71 1.65
N PHE A 126 8.27 11.95 0.34
CA PHE A 126 6.99 12.21 -0.33
C PHE A 126 6.12 10.97 -0.40
N PHE A 127 6.72 9.79 -0.59
CA PHE A 127 5.99 8.51 -0.56
C PHE A 127 5.35 8.28 0.81
N LEU A 128 6.08 8.54 1.91
CA LEU A 128 5.53 8.45 3.27
C LEU A 128 4.37 9.42 3.50
N LYS A 129 4.52 10.68 3.07
CA LYS A 129 3.47 11.72 3.19
C LYS A 129 2.23 11.31 2.39
N ARG A 130 2.40 10.85 1.13
CA ARG A 130 1.29 10.39 0.28
C ARG A 130 0.60 9.15 0.86
N ALA A 131 1.36 8.18 1.38
CA ALA A 131 0.81 7.00 2.04
C ALA A 131 -0.13 7.36 3.18
N ARG A 132 0.26 8.29 4.05
CA ARG A 132 -0.56 8.78 5.16
C ARG A 132 -1.91 9.31 4.71
N VAL A 133 -1.95 10.07 3.62
CA VAL A 133 -3.20 10.60 3.04
C VAL A 133 -4.02 9.46 2.43
N ALA A 134 -3.41 8.62 1.59
CA ALA A 134 -4.10 7.56 0.87
C ALA A 134 -4.74 6.52 1.81
N ILE A 135 -4.10 6.22 2.95
CA ILE A 135 -4.67 5.34 3.98
C ILE A 135 -6.00 5.87 4.52
N GLN A 136 -6.16 7.18 4.68
CA GLN A 136 -7.38 7.79 5.24
C GLN A 136 -8.50 7.94 4.21
N VAL A 137 -8.16 8.06 2.92
CA VAL A 137 -9.17 8.24 1.86
C VAL A 137 -10.04 7.00 1.73
N PHE A 138 -11.36 7.17 1.75
CA PHE A 138 -12.39 6.14 1.66
C PHE A 138 -12.41 5.10 2.80
N GLY A 139 -11.83 5.41 3.92
CA GLY A 139 -11.74 4.54 5.11
C GLY A 139 -10.32 4.01 5.35
N ASP A 140 -9.95 3.92 6.61
CA ASP A 140 -8.66 3.41 7.06
C ASP A 140 -8.58 1.87 7.13
N THR A 141 -7.44 1.35 7.56
CA THR A 141 -7.21 -0.09 7.69
C THR A 141 -8.21 -0.76 8.63
N SER A 142 -8.51 -0.13 9.78
CA SER A 142 -9.41 -0.69 10.79
C SER A 142 -10.84 -0.75 10.28
N PHE A 143 -11.31 0.32 9.64
CA PHE A 143 -12.62 0.37 8.99
C PHE A 143 -12.77 -0.74 7.96
N HIS A 144 -11.76 -0.97 7.12
CA HIS A 144 -11.85 -1.98 6.07
C HIS A 144 -11.73 -3.41 6.59
N LYS A 145 -10.98 -3.66 7.66
CA LYS A 145 -10.95 -4.96 8.34
C LYS A 145 -12.30 -5.30 8.96
N ASP A 146 -12.92 -4.34 9.64
CA ASP A 146 -14.25 -4.51 10.23
C ASP A 146 -15.33 -4.72 9.16
N ARG A 147 -15.33 -3.90 8.11
CA ARG A 147 -16.25 -4.05 6.99
C ARG A 147 -16.09 -5.42 6.29
N TYR A 148 -14.85 -5.86 6.07
CA TYR A 148 -14.57 -7.18 5.48
C TYR A 148 -15.13 -8.31 6.36
N ALA A 149 -14.86 -8.28 7.67
CA ALA A 149 -15.38 -9.26 8.61
C ALA A 149 -16.92 -9.30 8.60
N THR A 150 -17.56 -8.13 8.65
CA THR A 150 -19.03 -8.02 8.55
C THR A 150 -19.58 -8.61 7.26
N LEU A 151 -18.95 -8.34 6.11
CA LEU A 151 -19.36 -8.90 4.82
C LEU A 151 -19.15 -10.43 4.75
N CYS A 152 -18.24 -10.98 5.54
CA CYS A 152 -18.03 -12.43 5.70
C CYS A 152 -18.99 -13.08 6.72
N GLY A 153 -19.81 -12.28 7.44
CA GLY A 153 -20.77 -12.78 8.41
C GLY A 153 -20.23 -12.95 9.83
N TYR A 154 -19.14 -12.23 10.19
CA TYR A 154 -18.57 -12.18 11.54
C TYR A 154 -19.02 -10.95 12.31
#